data_b95b7f2ef20d32792d8b41a6d1b12d3e
#
_entry.id   b95b7f2ef20d32792d8b41a6d1b12d3e
#
_cell.length_a   1.000
_cell.length_b   1.000
_cell.length_c   1.000
_cell.angle_alpha   90.00
_cell.angle_beta   90.00
_cell.angle_gamma   90.00
#
_symmetry.space_group_name_H-M   'P 1'
#
loop_
_entity.id
_entity.type
_entity.pdbx_description
1 polymer ?
#
loop_
_entity_poly.entity_id
_entity_poly.type
_entity_poly.pdbx_seq_one_letter_code
_entity_poly.pdbx_strand_id
1 'polypeptide(L)'
;RFERIRQFYSRFAGRELTLNESMFESEDRTGNRNRAIGYLLREYGILEEDPQTTLGVYFRQCSIEVDCRDLSLMAATLADSGVHPVSGDRVLDAGLNERVLSVMTTCGMYNAAGDWVTEVGLPAKSGVGGGILAVLPGQLGLAVFSPRLDGHGNSVRGVRSCRRISKDLELHFMHVSRAARSAVRASYDVIDRPSRRRRSPAEHDLLLR
;
A
#
# COMPACT_ATOMS: atom_id res chain seq x y z
N ARG A 1 -7.74 14.52 -18.97
CA ARG A 1 -7.77 13.48 -17.92
C ARG A 1 -6.39 12.83 -17.73
N PHE A 2 -5.82 12.25 -18.78
CA PHE A 2 -4.51 11.57 -18.68
C PHE A 2 -3.42 12.49 -18.12
N GLU A 3 -3.31 13.73 -18.58
CA GLU A 3 -2.28 14.67 -18.13
C GLU A 3 -2.35 14.93 -16.60
N ARG A 4 -3.55 15.00 -16.02
CA ARG A 4 -3.71 15.13 -14.57
C ARG A 4 -3.17 13.92 -13.83
N ILE A 5 -3.35 12.71 -14.38
CA ILE A 5 -2.81 11.46 -13.80
C ILE A 5 -1.29 11.46 -13.89
N ARG A 6 -0.74 11.80 -15.05
CA ARG A 6 0.71 11.88 -15.29
C ARG A 6 1.38 12.86 -14.33
N GLN A 7 0.82 14.07 -14.19
CA GLN A 7 1.31 15.10 -13.26
C GLN A 7 1.22 14.62 -11.81
N PHE A 8 0.15 13.94 -11.42
CA PHE A 8 -0.01 13.40 -10.09
C PHE A 8 1.04 12.32 -9.79
N TYR A 9 1.29 11.40 -10.72
CA TYR A 9 2.35 10.40 -10.58
C TYR A 9 3.75 11.03 -10.56
N SER A 10 3.97 12.08 -11.35
CA SER A 10 5.22 12.85 -11.35
C SER A 10 5.53 13.46 -9.98
N ARG A 11 4.51 13.93 -9.28
CA ARG A 11 4.68 14.43 -7.90
C ARG A 11 5.10 13.32 -6.93
N PHE A 12 4.59 12.11 -7.08
CA PHE A 12 5.02 10.95 -6.28
C PHE A 12 6.43 10.50 -6.60
N ALA A 13 6.86 10.62 -7.85
CA ALA A 13 8.22 10.26 -8.30
C ALA A 13 9.26 11.35 -7.98
N GLY A 14 8.81 12.58 -7.69
CA GLY A 14 9.67 13.75 -7.52
C GLY A 14 10.38 14.20 -8.81
N ARG A 15 9.89 13.75 -9.98
CA ARG A 15 10.35 14.15 -11.30
C ARG A 15 9.23 14.08 -12.34
N GLU A 16 9.40 14.71 -13.46
CA GLU A 16 8.48 14.57 -14.57
C GLU A 16 8.58 13.14 -15.16
N LEU A 17 7.42 12.49 -15.27
CA LEU A 17 7.27 11.17 -15.87
C LEU A 17 6.76 11.30 -17.31
N THR A 18 7.15 10.37 -18.17
CA THR A 18 6.82 10.33 -19.59
C THR A 18 5.97 9.13 -19.94
N LEU A 19 5.21 9.23 -21.02
CA LEU A 19 4.46 8.13 -21.61
C LEU A 19 5.38 7.36 -22.55
N ASN A 20 5.36 6.03 -22.46
CA ASN A 20 5.91 5.15 -23.47
C ASN A 20 4.85 4.86 -24.53
N GLU A 21 4.96 5.54 -25.69
CA GLU A 21 3.97 5.42 -26.75
C GLU A 21 3.90 4.00 -27.33
N SER A 22 5.03 3.30 -27.47
CA SER A 22 5.02 1.93 -27.99
C SER A 22 4.35 0.94 -27.04
N MET A 23 4.50 1.15 -25.73
CA MET A 23 3.80 0.36 -24.72
C MET A 23 2.31 0.67 -24.76
N PHE A 24 1.92 1.94 -24.85
CA PHE A 24 0.52 2.34 -24.98
C PHE A 24 -0.15 1.70 -26.20
N GLU A 25 0.49 1.75 -27.37
CA GLU A 25 -0.02 1.11 -28.59
C GLU A 25 -0.17 -0.41 -28.43
N SER A 26 0.76 -1.05 -27.72
CA SER A 26 0.69 -2.47 -27.41
C SER A 26 -0.46 -2.80 -26.47
N GLU A 27 -0.62 -2.07 -25.39
CA GLU A 27 -1.72 -2.23 -24.42
C GLU A 27 -3.08 -1.98 -25.08
N ASP A 28 -3.20 -0.93 -25.90
CA ASP A 28 -4.43 -0.65 -26.63
C ASP A 28 -4.77 -1.75 -27.62
N ARG A 29 -3.81 -2.26 -28.37
CA ARG A 29 -4.02 -3.35 -29.34
C ARG A 29 -4.42 -4.67 -28.68
N THR A 30 -3.84 -5.00 -27.53
CA THR A 30 -3.98 -6.32 -26.88
C THR A 30 -4.98 -6.34 -25.72
N GLY A 31 -5.53 -5.20 -25.33
CA GLY A 31 -6.34 -5.01 -24.13
C GLY A 31 -7.75 -5.59 -24.16
N ASN A 32 -8.01 -6.72 -24.86
CA ASN A 32 -9.33 -7.30 -25.04
C ASN A 32 -10.01 -7.67 -23.72
N ARG A 33 -9.25 -8.18 -22.73
CA ARG A 33 -9.80 -8.49 -21.41
C ARG A 33 -10.31 -7.23 -20.70
N ASN A 34 -9.55 -6.14 -20.77
CA ASN A 34 -9.96 -4.87 -20.18
C ASN A 34 -11.18 -4.29 -20.89
N ARG A 35 -11.28 -4.45 -22.21
CA ARG A 35 -12.49 -4.06 -22.96
C ARG A 35 -13.72 -4.84 -22.51
N ALA A 36 -13.61 -6.17 -22.37
CA ALA A 36 -14.70 -7.00 -21.88
C ALA A 36 -15.16 -6.54 -20.47
N ILE A 37 -14.21 -6.26 -19.56
CA ILE A 37 -14.51 -5.73 -18.23
C ILE A 37 -15.17 -4.33 -18.33
N GLY A 38 -14.66 -3.45 -19.19
CA GLY A 38 -15.21 -2.12 -19.39
C GLY A 38 -16.67 -2.14 -19.84
N TYR A 39 -17.01 -3.00 -20.80
CA TYR A 39 -18.40 -3.18 -21.25
C TYR A 39 -19.28 -3.80 -20.17
N LEU A 40 -18.75 -4.74 -19.38
CA LEU A 40 -19.47 -5.32 -18.24
C LEU A 40 -19.77 -4.26 -17.17
N LEU A 41 -18.80 -3.39 -16.83
CA LEU A 41 -19.01 -2.29 -15.89
C LEU A 41 -20.05 -1.29 -16.41
N ARG A 42 -20.09 -1.07 -17.71
CA ARG A 42 -21.13 -0.22 -18.33
C ARG A 42 -22.51 -0.85 -18.23
N GLU A 43 -22.63 -2.15 -18.48
CA GLU A 43 -23.91 -2.90 -18.35
C GLU A 43 -24.49 -2.78 -16.94
N TYR A 44 -23.65 -2.83 -15.91
CA TYR A 44 -24.07 -2.64 -14.52
C TYR A 44 -24.21 -1.18 -14.08
N GLY A 45 -24.12 -0.21 -14.99
CA GLY A 45 -24.25 1.22 -14.67
C GLY A 45 -23.13 1.79 -13.79
N ILE A 46 -21.99 1.07 -13.64
CA ILE A 46 -20.83 1.53 -12.89
C ILE A 46 -20.00 2.51 -13.74
N LEU A 47 -19.93 2.27 -15.04
CA LEU A 47 -19.27 3.12 -16.01
C LEU A 47 -20.34 3.84 -16.87
N GLU A 48 -20.45 5.15 -16.70
CA GLU A 48 -21.44 5.95 -17.43
C GLU A 48 -20.98 6.31 -18.86
N GLU A 49 -19.67 6.49 -19.05
CA GLU A 49 -19.06 6.86 -20.32
C GLU A 49 -18.83 5.68 -21.25
N ASP A 50 -18.50 5.97 -22.50
CA ASP A 50 -18.05 4.96 -23.45
C ASP A 50 -16.79 4.24 -22.91
N PRO A 51 -16.82 2.90 -22.80
CA PRO A 51 -15.69 2.12 -22.31
C PRO A 51 -14.38 2.38 -23.05
N GLN A 52 -14.43 2.65 -24.36
CA GLN A 52 -13.22 2.92 -25.15
C GLN A 52 -12.53 4.23 -24.70
N THR A 53 -13.30 5.27 -24.40
CA THR A 53 -12.77 6.55 -23.90
C THR A 53 -12.05 6.35 -22.55
N THR A 54 -12.69 5.65 -21.63
CA THR A 54 -12.12 5.35 -20.31
C THR A 54 -10.88 4.47 -20.41
N LEU A 55 -10.92 3.43 -21.25
CA LEU A 55 -9.80 2.52 -21.46
C LEU A 55 -8.61 3.20 -22.14
N GLY A 56 -8.82 4.14 -23.04
CA GLY A 56 -7.74 4.93 -23.63
C GLY A 56 -6.95 5.70 -22.57
N VAL A 57 -7.62 6.27 -21.55
CA VAL A 57 -6.95 6.90 -20.40
C VAL A 57 -6.24 5.87 -19.54
N TYR A 58 -6.87 4.73 -19.28
CA TYR A 58 -6.32 3.63 -18.48
C TYR A 58 -5.04 3.06 -19.11
N PHE A 59 -5.05 2.74 -20.41
CA PHE A 59 -3.87 2.21 -21.08
C PHE A 59 -2.70 3.21 -21.10
N ARG A 60 -2.98 4.51 -21.30
CA ARG A 60 -1.96 5.56 -21.18
C ARG A 60 -1.37 5.61 -19.77
N GLN A 61 -2.20 5.52 -18.73
CA GLN A 61 -1.74 5.46 -17.35
C GLN A 61 -0.82 4.26 -17.10
N CYS A 62 -1.18 3.06 -17.61
CA CYS A 62 -0.39 1.84 -17.48
C CYS A 62 0.94 1.91 -18.25
N SER A 63 1.07 2.85 -19.19
CA SER A 63 2.24 3.02 -20.04
C SER A 63 3.15 4.18 -19.61
N ILE A 64 2.91 4.77 -18.43
CA ILE A 64 3.82 5.77 -17.84
C ILE A 64 5.11 5.06 -17.42
N GLU A 65 6.26 5.57 -17.86
CA GLU A 65 7.56 5.01 -17.55
C GLU A 65 8.03 5.40 -16.15
N VAL A 66 8.39 4.39 -15.38
CA VAL A 66 8.98 4.54 -14.05
C VAL A 66 10.17 3.59 -13.90
N ASP A 67 11.14 3.98 -13.12
CA ASP A 67 12.21 3.09 -12.68
C ASP A 67 11.98 2.61 -11.23
N CYS A 68 12.90 1.78 -10.73
CA CYS A 68 12.81 1.24 -9.39
C CYS A 68 12.96 2.32 -8.30
N ARG A 69 13.70 3.40 -8.58
CA ARG A 69 13.85 4.54 -7.68
C ARG A 69 12.55 5.34 -7.60
N ASP A 70 11.90 5.60 -8.73
CA ASP A 70 10.58 6.24 -8.76
C ASP A 70 9.57 5.46 -7.92
N LEU A 71 9.49 4.15 -8.15
CA LEU A 71 8.60 3.27 -7.38
C LEU A 71 8.92 3.30 -5.88
N SER A 72 10.20 3.37 -5.50
CA SER A 72 10.59 3.45 -4.08
C SER A 72 10.19 4.78 -3.45
N LEU A 73 10.32 5.91 -4.16
CA LEU A 73 9.84 7.22 -3.71
C LEU A 73 8.32 7.27 -3.58
N MET A 74 7.61 6.70 -4.55
CA MET A 74 6.15 6.54 -4.49
C MET A 74 5.72 5.72 -3.27
N ALA A 75 6.41 4.60 -3.01
CA ALA A 75 6.15 3.76 -1.83
C ALA A 75 6.47 4.50 -0.52
N ALA A 76 7.58 5.24 -0.48
CA ALA A 76 7.96 6.02 0.69
C ALA A 76 6.99 7.19 0.97
N THR A 77 6.48 7.84 -0.09
CA THR A 77 5.41 8.85 0.02
C THR A 77 4.15 8.26 0.65
N LEU A 78 3.75 7.06 0.22
CA LEU A 78 2.63 6.34 0.84
C LEU A 78 2.93 5.93 2.28
N ALA A 79 4.18 5.57 2.60
CA ALA A 79 4.59 5.23 3.96
C ALA A 79 4.52 6.43 4.90
N ASP A 80 4.81 7.64 4.42
CA ASP A 80 4.75 8.90 5.16
C ASP A 80 3.39 9.62 4.98
N SER A 81 2.30 8.86 5.00
CA SER A 81 0.93 9.38 4.95
C SER A 81 0.67 10.38 3.81
N GLY A 82 1.33 10.18 2.66
CA GLY A 82 1.18 11.00 1.47
C GLY A 82 2.09 12.22 1.40
N VAL A 83 3.12 12.31 2.26
CA VAL A 83 4.17 13.34 2.20
C VAL A 83 5.38 12.81 1.44
N HIS A 84 5.85 13.56 0.45
CA HIS A 84 7.01 13.15 -0.35
C HIS A 84 8.31 13.28 0.45
N PRO A 85 9.10 12.20 0.61
CA PRO A 85 10.19 12.15 1.58
C PRO A 85 11.37 13.09 1.26
N VAL A 86 11.49 13.55 0.02
CA VAL A 86 12.60 14.43 -0.39
C VAL A 86 12.17 15.90 -0.43
N SER A 87 10.99 16.21 -1.00
CA SER A 87 10.54 17.61 -1.09
C SER A 87 9.78 18.09 0.15
N GLY A 88 9.22 17.17 0.94
CA GLY A 88 8.34 17.51 2.06
C GLY A 88 6.91 17.91 1.64
N ASP A 89 6.61 17.88 0.35
CA ASP A 89 5.28 18.26 -0.16
C ASP A 89 4.24 17.19 0.16
N ARG A 90 3.07 17.62 0.58
CA ARG A 90 1.91 16.73 0.65
C ARG A 90 1.38 16.45 -0.76
N VAL A 91 1.59 15.22 -1.22
CA VAL A 91 1.12 14.75 -2.53
C VAL A 91 -0.28 14.17 -2.44
N LEU A 92 -0.60 13.48 -1.34
CA LEU A 92 -1.87 12.83 -1.11
C LEU A 92 -2.40 13.17 0.29
N ASP A 93 -3.71 13.35 0.42
CA ASP A 93 -4.38 13.48 1.71
C ASP A 93 -4.22 12.20 2.54
N ALA A 94 -4.05 12.34 3.87
CA ALA A 94 -3.80 11.21 4.76
C ALA A 94 -4.95 10.20 4.77
N GLY A 95 -6.21 10.66 4.76
CA GLY A 95 -7.37 9.78 4.73
C GLY A 95 -7.51 9.03 3.40
N LEU A 96 -7.14 9.66 2.29
CA LEU A 96 -7.05 8.98 0.99
C LEU A 96 -5.91 7.98 0.96
N ASN A 97 -4.77 8.30 1.59
CA ASN A 97 -3.63 7.40 1.71
C ASN A 97 -4.00 6.09 2.43
N GLU A 98 -4.73 6.18 3.55
CA GLU A 98 -5.23 5.01 4.27
C GLU A 98 -6.12 4.12 3.39
N ARG A 99 -7.00 4.72 2.59
CA ARG A 99 -7.85 4.00 1.63
C ARG A 99 -7.04 3.31 0.54
N VAL A 100 -6.03 4.00 -0.01
CA VAL A 100 -5.11 3.41 -1.01
C VAL A 100 -4.39 2.19 -0.43
N LEU A 101 -3.80 2.30 0.76
CA LEU A 101 -3.11 1.21 1.42
C LEU A 101 -4.05 0.03 1.75
N SER A 102 -5.30 0.30 2.14
CA SER A 102 -6.32 -0.72 2.38
C SER A 102 -6.65 -1.50 1.10
N VAL A 103 -6.83 -0.80 -0.03
CA VAL A 103 -7.07 -1.43 -1.34
C VAL A 103 -5.84 -2.23 -1.80
N MET A 104 -4.63 -1.69 -1.61
CA MET A 104 -3.39 -2.40 -1.93
C MET A 104 -3.26 -3.70 -1.12
N THR A 105 -3.67 -3.69 0.15
CA THR A 105 -3.64 -4.90 1.00
C THR A 105 -4.57 -5.99 0.48
N THR A 106 -5.76 -5.63 0.03
CA THR A 106 -6.81 -6.60 -0.33
C THR A 106 -6.71 -7.11 -1.77
N CYS A 107 -6.22 -6.31 -2.72
CA CYS A 107 -6.21 -6.67 -4.14
C CYS A 107 -4.97 -6.20 -4.92
N GLY A 108 -3.94 -5.65 -4.27
CA GLY A 108 -2.76 -5.13 -4.96
C GLY A 108 -1.88 -6.20 -5.61
N MET A 109 -1.96 -7.44 -5.16
CA MET A 109 -1.18 -8.58 -5.66
C MET A 109 -2.03 -9.58 -6.47
N TYR A 110 -3.06 -9.09 -7.16
CA TYR A 110 -4.03 -9.90 -7.91
C TYR A 110 -4.64 -11.04 -7.05
N ASN A 111 -4.80 -12.23 -7.62
CA ASN A 111 -5.37 -13.38 -6.90
C ASN A 111 -4.45 -13.93 -5.79
N ALA A 112 -3.20 -13.49 -5.72
CA ALA A 112 -2.24 -13.85 -4.68
C ALA A 112 -2.21 -12.86 -3.49
N ALA A 113 -3.17 -11.94 -3.39
CA ALA A 113 -3.16 -10.94 -2.31
C ALA A 113 -3.22 -11.55 -0.90
N GLY A 114 -4.00 -12.62 -0.70
CA GLY A 114 -4.08 -13.34 0.56
C GLY A 114 -2.76 -14.01 0.97
N ASP A 115 -2.12 -14.71 0.02
CA ASP A 115 -0.82 -15.35 0.25
C ASP A 115 0.26 -14.29 0.53
N TRP A 116 0.23 -13.18 -0.19
CA TRP A 116 1.12 -12.06 0.03
C TRP A 116 0.98 -11.47 1.44
N VAL A 117 -0.25 -11.23 1.90
CA VAL A 117 -0.49 -10.73 3.26
C VAL A 117 0.05 -11.71 4.30
N THR A 118 -0.13 -13.02 4.09
CA THR A 118 0.34 -14.06 5.02
C THR A 118 1.87 -14.17 5.06
N GLU A 119 2.54 -14.03 3.92
CA GLU A 119 3.97 -14.32 3.80
C GLU A 119 4.87 -13.08 3.88
N VAL A 120 4.35 -11.93 3.45
CA VAL A 120 5.09 -10.65 3.41
C VAL A 120 4.53 -9.63 4.38
N GLY A 121 3.19 -9.52 4.47
CA GLY A 121 2.51 -8.66 5.43
C GLY A 121 2.77 -7.17 5.24
N LEU A 122 2.82 -6.70 4.00
CA LEU A 122 2.94 -5.30 3.64
C LEU A 122 1.88 -4.94 2.58
N PRO A 123 1.13 -3.83 2.69
CA PRO A 123 0.37 -3.30 1.57
C PRO A 123 1.27 -3.20 0.34
N ALA A 124 0.85 -3.76 -0.80
CA ALA A 124 1.69 -3.78 -1.98
C ALA A 124 0.88 -3.67 -3.28
N LYS A 125 1.55 -3.25 -4.36
CA LYS A 125 1.01 -3.26 -5.71
C LYS A 125 2.01 -3.86 -6.67
N SER A 126 1.58 -4.88 -7.41
CA SER A 126 2.31 -5.52 -8.48
C SER A 126 1.90 -4.99 -9.85
N GLY A 127 2.83 -4.98 -10.78
CA GLY A 127 2.60 -4.65 -12.18
C GLY A 127 3.14 -5.73 -13.11
N VAL A 128 2.44 -5.99 -14.22
CA VAL A 128 2.85 -6.97 -15.24
C VAL A 128 4.16 -6.61 -15.94
N GLY A 129 4.68 -5.40 -15.77
CA GLY A 129 6.04 -5.04 -16.16
C GLY A 129 7.13 -5.67 -15.29
N GLY A 130 6.77 -6.30 -14.15
CA GLY A 130 7.71 -6.95 -13.22
C GLY A 130 8.11 -6.11 -12.01
N GLY A 131 7.48 -4.96 -11.84
CA GLY A 131 7.64 -4.10 -10.65
C GLY A 131 6.72 -4.53 -9.51
N ILE A 132 7.20 -4.40 -8.28
CA ILE A 132 6.39 -4.45 -7.05
C ILE A 132 6.81 -3.28 -6.18
N LEU A 133 5.87 -2.50 -5.72
CA LEU A 133 6.07 -1.57 -4.62
C LEU A 133 5.33 -2.09 -3.38
N ALA A 134 5.93 -1.96 -2.21
CA ALA A 134 5.37 -2.36 -0.93
C ALA A 134 5.60 -1.28 0.13
N VAL A 135 4.71 -1.19 1.09
CA VAL A 135 4.68 -0.09 2.06
C VAL A 135 4.56 -0.64 3.48
N LEU A 136 5.44 -0.23 4.36
CA LEU A 136 5.23 -0.34 5.80
C LEU A 136 4.87 1.05 6.34
N PRO A 137 3.60 1.31 6.67
CA PRO A 137 3.14 2.63 7.08
C PRO A 137 3.95 3.19 8.26
N GLY A 138 4.34 4.45 8.16
CA GLY A 138 5.14 5.15 9.17
C GLY A 138 6.62 4.72 9.25
N GLN A 139 7.10 3.82 8.38
CA GLN A 139 8.45 3.28 8.49
C GLN A 139 9.23 3.28 7.17
N LEU A 140 8.73 2.62 6.12
CA LEU A 140 9.49 2.52 4.86
C LEU A 140 8.60 2.23 3.64
N GLY A 141 9.11 2.63 2.48
CA GLY A 141 8.68 2.16 1.17
C GLY A 141 9.73 1.25 0.54
N LEU A 142 9.29 0.19 -0.11
CA LEU A 142 10.13 -0.79 -0.79
C LEU A 142 9.70 -0.90 -2.25
N ALA A 143 10.66 -0.95 -3.17
CA ALA A 143 10.40 -1.30 -4.56
C ALA A 143 11.40 -2.35 -5.05
N VAL A 144 10.91 -3.25 -5.89
CA VAL A 144 11.71 -4.26 -6.58
C VAL A 144 11.27 -4.35 -8.04
N PHE A 145 12.21 -4.65 -8.93
CA PHE A 145 11.94 -4.86 -10.35
C PHE A 145 12.63 -6.12 -10.85
N SER A 146 11.85 -7.02 -11.44
CA SER A 146 12.34 -8.21 -12.12
C SER A 146 11.27 -8.76 -13.07
N PRO A 147 11.47 -8.78 -14.39
CA PRO A 147 10.42 -8.96 -15.39
C PRO A 147 9.85 -10.36 -15.55
N ARG A 148 10.44 -11.43 -14.98
CA ARG A 148 9.83 -12.78 -15.05
C ARG A 148 8.68 -12.89 -14.07
N LEU A 149 7.48 -13.20 -14.59
CA LEU A 149 6.23 -13.28 -13.83
C LEU A 149 5.86 -14.73 -13.51
N ASP A 150 5.11 -14.92 -12.44
CA ASP A 150 4.41 -16.16 -12.10
C ASP A 150 3.06 -16.28 -12.82
N GLY A 151 2.32 -17.35 -12.55
CA GLY A 151 0.99 -17.58 -13.10
C GLY A 151 -0.07 -16.58 -12.68
N HIS A 152 0.17 -15.77 -11.66
CA HIS A 152 -0.70 -14.69 -11.17
C HIS A 152 -0.37 -13.33 -11.77
N GLY A 153 0.76 -13.20 -12.47
CA GLY A 153 1.26 -11.94 -13.04
C GLY A 153 2.18 -11.16 -12.11
N ASN A 154 2.67 -11.76 -11.03
CA ASN A 154 3.60 -11.15 -10.09
C ASN A 154 5.06 -11.52 -10.42
N SER A 155 6.00 -10.61 -10.15
CA SER A 155 7.42 -10.88 -10.30
C SER A 155 7.88 -12.03 -9.39
N VAL A 156 8.35 -13.13 -9.98
CA VAL A 156 8.83 -14.33 -9.22
C VAL A 156 9.95 -13.94 -8.25
N ARG A 157 10.96 -13.23 -8.74
CA ARG A 157 12.09 -12.81 -7.91
C ARG A 157 11.69 -11.70 -6.94
N GLY A 158 10.85 -10.77 -7.40
CA GLY A 158 10.33 -9.69 -6.56
C GLY A 158 9.59 -10.22 -5.34
N VAL A 159 8.66 -11.17 -5.51
CA VAL A 159 7.94 -11.83 -4.40
C VAL A 159 8.92 -12.49 -3.43
N ARG A 160 9.89 -13.26 -3.94
CA ARG A 160 10.90 -13.93 -3.09
C ARG A 160 11.76 -12.92 -2.31
N SER A 161 12.17 -11.83 -2.96
CA SER A 161 12.95 -10.77 -2.31
C SER A 161 12.17 -10.07 -1.22
N CYS A 162 10.92 -9.68 -1.49
CA CYS A 162 10.06 -9.03 -0.50
C CYS A 162 9.78 -9.95 0.70
N ARG A 163 9.51 -11.23 0.46
CA ARG A 163 9.35 -12.25 1.52
C ARG A 163 10.59 -12.35 2.40
N ARG A 164 11.78 -12.41 1.78
CA ARG A 164 13.05 -12.50 2.51
C ARG A 164 13.30 -11.24 3.33
N ILE A 165 13.14 -10.04 2.74
CA ILE A 165 13.32 -8.75 3.40
C ILE A 165 12.35 -8.62 4.56
N SER A 166 11.05 -8.91 4.35
CA SER A 166 10.05 -8.84 5.41
C SER A 166 10.38 -9.74 6.59
N LYS A 167 10.80 -10.99 6.29
CA LYS A 167 11.19 -11.94 7.33
C LYS A 167 12.46 -11.53 8.09
N ASP A 168 13.51 -11.16 7.36
CA ASP A 168 14.82 -10.87 7.96
C ASP A 168 14.81 -9.58 8.77
N LEU A 169 13.97 -8.60 8.40
CA LEU A 169 13.82 -7.32 9.09
C LEU A 169 12.56 -7.22 9.96
N GLU A 170 11.79 -8.31 10.10
CA GLU A 170 10.56 -8.37 10.89
C GLU A 170 9.53 -7.29 10.52
N LEU A 171 9.34 -7.04 9.19
CA LEU A 171 8.52 -5.94 8.68
C LEU A 171 7.02 -6.26 8.58
N HIS A 172 6.61 -7.49 8.85
CA HIS A 172 5.19 -7.87 8.73
C HIS A 172 4.32 -7.02 9.66
N PHE A 173 3.30 -6.33 9.14
CA PHE A 173 2.49 -5.37 9.91
C PHE A 173 1.74 -5.99 11.09
N MET A 174 1.52 -7.32 11.11
CA MET A 174 0.99 -8.05 12.25
C MET A 174 2.08 -8.45 13.25
N HIS A 175 3.36 -8.15 12.97
CA HIS A 175 4.43 -8.47 13.90
C HIS A 175 4.44 -7.51 15.08
N VAL A 176 4.35 -8.04 16.29
CA VAL A 176 4.43 -7.27 17.52
C VAL A 176 5.86 -7.29 18.05
N SER A 177 6.58 -6.19 17.89
CA SER A 177 7.95 -6.06 18.38
C SER A 177 8.04 -6.22 19.91
N ARG A 178 9.22 -6.62 20.40
CA ARG A 178 9.46 -6.71 21.87
C ARG A 178 9.22 -5.38 22.57
N ALA A 179 9.60 -4.26 21.96
CA ALA A 179 9.38 -2.92 22.49
C ALA A 179 7.88 -2.59 22.62
N ALA A 180 7.08 -2.90 21.60
CA ALA A 180 5.63 -2.72 21.64
C ALA A 180 4.98 -3.60 22.71
N ARG A 181 5.42 -4.86 22.87
CA ARG A 181 4.94 -5.76 23.94
C ARG A 181 5.25 -5.20 25.33
N SER A 182 6.45 -4.65 25.53
CA SER A 182 6.85 -4.04 26.80
C SER A 182 6.03 -2.80 27.14
N ALA A 183 5.74 -1.94 26.13
CA ALA A 183 4.90 -0.75 26.31
C ALA A 183 3.46 -1.11 26.68
N VAL A 184 2.87 -2.09 25.97
CA VAL A 184 1.52 -2.59 26.28
C VAL A 184 1.47 -3.18 27.69
N ARG A 185 2.45 -4.00 28.07
CA ARG A 185 2.52 -4.60 29.42
C ARG A 185 2.66 -3.53 30.51
N ALA A 186 3.51 -2.52 30.29
CA ALA A 186 3.64 -1.40 31.22
C ALA A 186 2.32 -0.61 31.39
N SER A 187 1.54 -0.47 30.32
CA SER A 187 0.22 0.16 30.36
C SER A 187 -0.78 -0.64 31.19
N TYR A 188 -0.79 -1.96 31.06
CA TYR A 188 -1.62 -2.85 31.89
C TYR A 188 -1.22 -2.78 33.36
N ASP A 189 0.08 -2.76 33.68
CA ASP A 189 0.58 -2.65 35.05
C ASP A 189 0.17 -1.32 35.72
N VAL A 190 -0.05 -0.27 34.93
CA VAL A 190 -0.56 1.04 35.42
C VAL A 190 -2.06 0.97 35.72
N ILE A 191 -2.84 0.28 34.87
CA ILE A 191 -4.29 0.15 35.00
C ILE A 191 -4.63 -0.80 36.17
N ASP A 192 -3.85 -1.85 36.36
CA ASP A 192 -4.09 -2.89 37.37
C ASP A 192 -3.49 -2.54 38.75
N ARG A 193 -2.89 -1.38 38.93
CA ARG A 193 -2.52 -0.88 40.26
C ARG A 193 -3.81 -0.56 41.03
N PRO A 194 -4.23 -1.40 42.03
CA PRO A 194 -5.32 -1.02 42.88
C PRO A 194 -5.01 0.34 43.49
N SER A 195 -5.90 1.30 43.30
CA SER A 195 -5.78 2.60 43.96
C SER A 195 -5.62 2.29 45.46
N ARG A 196 -4.41 2.41 45.97
CA ARG A 196 -4.16 2.45 47.42
C ARG A 196 -4.85 3.71 47.94
N ARG A 197 -6.17 3.68 48.05
CA ARG A 197 -6.84 4.54 48.99
C ARG A 197 -6.21 4.23 50.36
N ARG A 198 -5.41 5.15 50.88
CA ARG A 198 -5.09 5.16 52.31
C ARG A 198 -6.43 5.19 53.02
N ARG A 199 -6.87 4.04 53.52
CA ARG A 199 -7.94 4.02 54.50
C ARG A 199 -7.43 4.87 55.67
N SER A 200 -8.16 5.92 55.98
CA SER A 200 -7.85 6.69 57.17
C SER A 200 -8.07 5.82 58.41
N PRO A 201 -7.31 6.02 59.49
CA PRO A 201 -7.48 5.26 60.75
C PRO A 201 -8.87 5.30 61.31
N ALA A 202 -9.75 6.24 60.92
CA ALA A 202 -11.11 6.42 61.42
C ALA A 202 -12.14 5.40 60.88
N GLU A 203 -11.86 4.63 59.82
CA GLU A 203 -12.79 3.64 59.27
C GLU A 203 -12.64 2.22 59.90
N HIS A 204 -11.71 2.04 60.82
CA HIS A 204 -11.48 0.73 61.48
C HIS A 204 -12.37 0.54 62.73
N ASP A 205 -12.98 1.61 63.26
CA ASP A 205 -13.75 1.54 64.52
C ASP A 205 -15.27 1.32 64.34
N LEU A 206 -15.76 1.24 63.10
CA LEU A 206 -17.21 1.14 62.81
C LEU A 206 -17.70 -0.30 62.56
N LEU A 207 -16.82 -1.32 62.59
CA LEU A 207 -17.19 -2.71 62.35
C LEU A 207 -17.10 -3.64 63.63
N LEU A 208 -16.92 -3.04 64.79
CA LEU A 208 -16.87 -3.79 66.06
C LEU A 208 -17.88 -3.30 67.13
N ARG A 209 -19.06 -2.83 66.64
CA ARG A 209 -20.22 -2.63 67.56
C ARG A 209 -21.46 -3.29 66.99
#